data_ba7e7bcf29301f67220fb2b9071bb9d6
#
_entry.id   ba7e7bcf29301f67220fb2b9071bb9d6
#
_cell.length_a   1.000
_cell.length_b   1.000
_cell.length_c   1.000
_cell.angle_alpha   90.00
_cell.angle_beta   90.00
_cell.angle_gamma   90.00
#
_symmetry.space_group_name_H-M   'P 1'
#
loop_
_entity.id
_entity.type
_entity.pdbx_description
1 polymer ?
#
loop_
_entity_poly.entity_id
_entity_poly.type
_entity_poly.pdbx_seq_one_letter_code
_entity_poly.pdbx_strand_id
1 'polypeptide(L)'
;MCIRDSICILSASCVLQSITFDVHIDAVSDCEFLQTNSCAFSQIMQENIYVEAFAYKLASESFSDVMWAMQQVLFMSFDKRLALFLLEESANEQSDTIHMTHEQIARFVGSAREVVTRMLKYFSSEGYVELSRGNVHITNRAGLTSLTL
;
A
#
# COMPACT_ATOMS: atom_id res chain seq x y z
N MET A 1 -2.83 -2.93 0.86
CA MET A 1 -1.82 -2.96 -0.22
C MET A 1 -2.56 -2.85 -1.53
N CYS A 2 -2.28 -1.82 -2.32
CA CYS A 2 -2.86 -1.65 -3.66
C CYS A 2 -1.85 -2.17 -4.68
N ILE A 3 -2.29 -3.07 -5.56
CA ILE A 3 -1.43 -3.65 -6.61
C ILE A 3 -1.84 -2.96 -7.92
N ARG A 4 -0.92 -2.19 -8.50
CA ARG A 4 -1.09 -1.57 -9.83
C ARG A 4 0.03 -2.09 -10.73
N ASP A 5 -0.35 -2.60 -11.91
CA ASP A 5 0.57 -2.97 -13.00
C ASP A 5 1.82 -3.76 -12.57
N SER A 6 1.65 -4.63 -11.57
CA SER A 6 2.75 -5.37 -10.98
C SER A 6 2.47 -6.87 -10.90
N ILE A 7 3.54 -7.65 -10.86
CA ILE A 7 3.48 -9.08 -10.56
C ILE A 7 3.36 -9.22 -9.06
N CYS A 8 2.30 -9.89 -8.59
CA CYS A 8 2.11 -10.20 -7.18
C CYS A 8 2.06 -11.71 -6.97
N ILE A 9 2.93 -12.23 -6.15
CA ILE A 9 2.85 -13.61 -5.67
C ILE A 9 1.99 -13.62 -4.40
N LEU A 10 0.67 -13.62 -4.58
CA LEU A 10 -0.29 -13.63 -3.47
C LEU A 10 -0.21 -14.89 -2.61
N SER A 11 0.32 -15.97 -3.16
CA SER A 11 0.49 -17.24 -2.50
C SER A 11 1.93 -17.75 -2.55
N ALA A 12 2.92 -16.85 -2.49
CA ALA A 12 4.33 -17.24 -2.43
C ALA A 12 4.60 -18.23 -1.29
N SER A 13 3.90 -18.10 -0.17
CA SER A 13 3.94 -19.05 0.93
C SER A 13 3.49 -20.46 0.53
N CYS A 14 2.53 -20.61 -0.38
CA CYS A 14 2.10 -21.92 -0.90
C CYS A 14 3.14 -22.54 -1.84
N VAL A 15 3.97 -21.71 -2.48
CA VAL A 15 5.05 -22.15 -3.37
C VAL A 15 6.33 -22.47 -2.58
N LEU A 16 6.62 -21.66 -1.55
CA LEU A 16 7.85 -21.74 -0.74
C LEU A 16 7.73 -22.58 0.53
N GLN A 17 6.57 -23.19 0.81
CA GLN A 17 6.17 -24.01 1.97
C GLN A 17 5.61 -23.24 3.18
N SER A 18 4.40 -23.62 3.54
CA SER A 18 3.80 -23.80 4.88
C SER A 18 3.02 -22.68 5.56
N ILE A 19 2.78 -21.52 4.99
CA ILE A 19 1.87 -20.58 5.63
C ILE A 19 0.68 -20.29 4.71
N THR A 20 -0.52 -20.72 5.11
CA THR A 20 -1.76 -20.35 4.43
C THR A 20 -2.33 -19.10 5.10
N PHE A 21 -2.56 -18.06 4.32
CA PHE A 21 -3.30 -16.87 4.76
C PHE A 21 -4.66 -16.86 4.07
N ASP A 22 -5.70 -16.52 4.80
CA ASP A 22 -6.97 -16.15 4.21
C ASP A 22 -6.82 -14.74 3.64
N VAL A 23 -6.70 -14.63 2.32
CA VAL A 23 -6.55 -13.36 1.62
C VAL A 23 -7.79 -13.08 0.80
N HIS A 24 -8.39 -11.92 1.01
CA HIS A 24 -9.45 -11.38 0.17
C HIS A 24 -8.85 -10.36 -0.81
N ILE A 25 -9.18 -10.52 -2.08
CA ILE A 25 -8.71 -9.64 -3.16
C ILE A 25 -9.93 -9.06 -3.84
N ASP A 26 -10.07 -7.76 -3.78
CA ASP A 26 -11.15 -7.03 -4.43
C ASP A 26 -10.60 -6.23 -5.62
N ALA A 27 -11.18 -6.40 -6.80
CA ALA A 27 -10.90 -5.56 -7.93
C ALA A 27 -11.60 -4.21 -7.76
N VAL A 28 -10.83 -3.12 -7.77
CA VAL A 28 -11.36 -1.74 -7.61
C VAL A 28 -11.80 -1.16 -8.96
N SER A 29 -11.29 -1.71 -10.06
CA SER A 29 -11.64 -1.37 -11.44
C SER A 29 -11.54 -2.62 -12.32
N ASP A 30 -11.97 -2.53 -13.57
CA ASP A 30 -11.79 -3.61 -14.53
C ASP A 30 -10.30 -3.93 -14.68
N CYS A 31 -9.94 -5.22 -14.55
CA CYS A 31 -8.55 -5.67 -14.63
C CYS A 31 -8.46 -7.05 -15.29
N GLU A 32 -7.34 -7.31 -15.93
CA GLU A 32 -7.00 -8.59 -16.52
C GLU A 32 -5.93 -9.27 -15.68
N PHE A 33 -6.09 -10.58 -15.44
CA PHE A 33 -5.14 -11.37 -14.67
C PHE A 33 -4.59 -12.53 -15.51
N LEU A 34 -3.28 -12.75 -15.37
CA LEU A 34 -2.66 -14.01 -15.74
C LEU A 34 -2.45 -14.82 -14.46
N GLN A 35 -3.14 -15.94 -14.35
CA GLN A 35 -3.06 -16.83 -13.19
C GLN A 35 -2.29 -18.11 -13.56
N THR A 36 -1.31 -18.45 -12.74
CA THR A 36 -0.55 -19.70 -12.87
C THR A 36 -0.84 -20.58 -11.64
N ASN A 37 -1.01 -21.89 -11.89
CA ASN A 37 -1.15 -22.87 -10.83
C ASN A 37 0.17 -23.01 -10.04
N SER A 38 0.11 -23.09 -8.72
CA SER A 38 1.27 -23.23 -7.84
C SER A 38 2.14 -24.45 -8.14
N CYS A 39 1.52 -25.61 -8.46
CA CYS A 39 2.25 -26.82 -8.83
C CYS A 39 3.05 -26.65 -10.14
N ALA A 40 2.42 -26.06 -11.17
CA ALA A 40 3.08 -25.81 -12.45
C ALA A 40 4.23 -24.79 -12.27
N PHE A 41 4.02 -23.75 -11.46
CA PHE A 41 5.03 -22.76 -11.16
C PHE A 41 6.23 -23.39 -10.40
N SER A 42 5.97 -24.22 -9.38
CA SER A 42 6.99 -24.93 -8.62
C SER A 42 7.81 -25.86 -9.51
N GLN A 43 7.17 -26.55 -10.46
CA GLN A 43 7.88 -27.41 -11.42
C GLN A 43 8.81 -26.59 -12.32
N ILE A 44 8.34 -25.46 -12.85
CA ILE A 44 9.17 -24.59 -13.69
C ILE A 44 10.33 -24.01 -12.89
N MET A 45 10.14 -23.66 -11.61
CA MET A 45 11.23 -23.22 -10.74
C MET A 45 12.31 -24.28 -10.58
N GLN A 46 11.95 -25.55 -10.44
CA GLN A 46 12.94 -26.65 -10.32
C GLN A 46 13.74 -26.88 -11.62
N GLU A 47 13.13 -26.62 -12.76
CA GLU A 47 13.72 -26.85 -14.06
C GLU A 47 14.51 -25.63 -14.60
N ASN A 48 14.24 -24.43 -14.06
CA ASN A 48 14.79 -23.18 -14.58
C ASN A 48 15.26 -22.23 -13.48
N ILE A 49 16.58 -22.13 -13.32
CA ILE A 49 17.23 -21.29 -12.32
C ILE A 49 16.88 -19.80 -12.43
N TYR A 50 16.55 -19.30 -13.63
CA TYR A 50 16.16 -17.90 -13.81
C TYR A 50 14.76 -17.63 -13.24
N VAL A 51 13.86 -18.61 -13.36
CA VAL A 51 12.51 -18.53 -12.76
C VAL A 51 12.60 -18.64 -11.25
N GLU A 52 13.46 -19.50 -10.74
CA GLU A 52 13.74 -19.61 -9.31
C GLU A 52 14.30 -18.30 -8.75
N ALA A 53 15.34 -17.74 -9.36
CA ALA A 53 15.94 -16.47 -8.96
C ALA A 53 14.93 -15.32 -9.02
N PHE A 54 14.07 -15.28 -10.03
CA PHE A 54 13.01 -14.31 -10.18
C PHE A 54 11.98 -14.41 -9.04
N ALA A 55 11.55 -15.64 -8.69
CA ALA A 55 10.62 -15.86 -7.58
C ALA A 55 11.19 -15.41 -6.23
N TYR A 56 12.47 -15.72 -5.96
CA TYR A 56 13.14 -15.25 -4.74
C TYR A 56 13.31 -13.74 -4.71
N LYS A 57 13.59 -13.10 -5.83
CA LYS A 57 13.65 -11.64 -5.92
C LYS A 57 12.32 -11.02 -5.55
N LEU A 58 11.20 -11.47 -6.13
CA LEU A 58 9.86 -11.00 -5.80
C LEU A 58 9.51 -11.24 -4.33
N ALA A 59 9.86 -12.40 -3.79
CA ALA A 59 9.64 -12.70 -2.37
C ALA A 59 10.44 -11.76 -1.46
N SER A 60 11.68 -11.45 -1.81
CA SER A 60 12.53 -10.52 -1.07
C SER A 60 11.99 -9.08 -1.10
N GLU A 61 11.51 -8.62 -2.26
CA GLU A 61 10.88 -7.31 -2.40
C GLU A 61 9.59 -7.24 -1.55
N SER A 62 8.72 -8.25 -1.65
CA SER A 62 7.50 -8.33 -0.84
C SER A 62 7.79 -8.38 0.67
N PHE A 63 8.85 -9.08 1.08
CA PHE A 63 9.28 -9.11 2.48
C PHE A 63 9.71 -7.73 2.96
N SER A 64 10.48 -7.01 2.15
CA SER A 64 10.91 -5.65 2.47
C SER A 64 9.72 -4.70 2.64
N ASP A 65 8.70 -4.80 1.75
CA ASP A 65 7.48 -4.02 1.85
C ASP A 65 6.69 -4.31 3.14
N VAL A 66 6.60 -5.61 3.51
CA VAL A 66 5.94 -6.02 4.76
C VAL A 66 6.70 -5.49 5.98
N MET A 67 8.03 -5.61 5.98
CA MET A 67 8.86 -5.09 7.08
C MET A 67 8.74 -3.56 7.20
N TRP A 68 8.71 -2.85 6.09
CA TRP A 68 8.47 -1.42 6.05
C TRP A 68 7.08 -1.06 6.63
N ALA A 69 6.04 -1.76 6.19
CA ALA A 69 4.68 -1.55 6.70
C ALA A 69 4.59 -1.85 8.21
N MET A 70 5.22 -2.92 8.68
CA MET A 70 5.30 -3.23 10.12
C MET A 70 6.02 -2.14 10.90
N GLN A 71 7.14 -1.64 10.40
CA GLN A 71 7.88 -0.55 11.03
C GLN A 71 7.01 0.71 11.16
N GLN A 72 6.27 1.06 10.11
CA GLN A 72 5.34 2.19 10.18
C GLN A 72 4.25 1.99 11.25
N VAL A 73 3.63 0.81 11.28
CA VAL A 73 2.55 0.52 12.24
C VAL A 73 3.04 0.50 13.69
N LEU A 74 4.23 -0.06 13.94
CA LEU A 74 4.75 -0.25 15.30
C LEU A 74 5.46 0.98 15.87
N PHE A 75 6.12 1.78 15.02
CA PHE A 75 7.06 2.82 15.49
C PHE A 75 6.71 4.23 15.01
N MET A 76 5.84 4.39 14.03
CA MET A 76 5.43 5.72 13.56
C MET A 76 4.12 6.15 14.21
N SER A 77 4.05 7.40 14.64
CA SER A 77 2.80 8.01 15.08
C SER A 77 1.80 8.13 13.91
N PHE A 78 0.53 8.18 14.23
CA PHE A 78 -0.52 8.15 13.20
C PHE A 78 -0.50 9.37 12.27
N ASP A 79 -0.16 10.54 12.80
CA ASP A 79 0.03 11.77 12.01
C ASP A 79 1.13 11.62 10.95
N LYS A 80 2.30 11.07 11.33
CA LYS A 80 3.39 10.76 10.40
C LYS A 80 2.95 9.79 9.30
N ARG A 81 2.29 8.70 9.67
CA ARG A 81 1.81 7.69 8.71
C ARG A 81 0.80 8.28 7.72
N LEU A 82 -0.13 9.10 8.22
CA LEU A 82 -1.12 9.75 7.37
C LEU A 82 -0.47 10.79 6.44
N ALA A 83 0.47 11.57 6.94
CA ALA A 83 1.21 12.54 6.14
C ALA A 83 2.01 11.85 5.02
N LEU A 84 2.71 10.76 5.35
CA LEU A 84 3.46 9.96 4.38
C LEU A 84 2.54 9.40 3.30
N PHE A 85 1.41 8.77 3.70
CA PHE A 85 0.43 8.25 2.77
C PHE A 85 -0.09 9.32 1.79
N LEU A 86 -0.42 10.52 2.29
CA LEU A 86 -0.90 11.60 1.42
C LEU A 86 0.16 12.05 0.42
N LEU A 87 1.42 12.13 0.84
CA LEU A 87 2.54 12.50 -0.02
C LEU A 87 2.81 11.44 -1.10
N GLU A 88 2.77 10.17 -0.72
CA GLU A 88 2.97 9.03 -1.64
C GLU A 88 1.83 8.95 -2.67
N GLU A 89 0.57 9.07 -2.23
CA GLU A 89 -0.57 8.99 -3.14
C GLU A 89 -0.60 10.19 -4.10
N SER A 90 -0.27 11.39 -3.61
CA SER A 90 -0.11 12.58 -4.46
C SER A 90 0.98 12.39 -5.53
N ALA A 91 2.07 11.72 -5.19
CA ALA A 91 3.14 11.41 -6.15
C ALA A 91 2.69 10.35 -7.17
N ASN A 92 1.95 9.32 -6.74
CA ASN A 92 1.40 8.27 -7.61
C ASN A 92 0.39 8.82 -8.61
N GLU A 93 -0.51 9.70 -8.17
CA GLU A 93 -1.51 10.34 -9.02
C GLU A 93 -0.96 11.53 -9.83
N GLN A 94 0.28 11.95 -9.56
CA GLN A 94 0.90 13.16 -10.11
C GLN A 94 0.01 14.41 -9.93
N SER A 95 -0.68 14.48 -8.79
CA SER A 95 -1.67 15.51 -8.46
C SER A 95 -1.57 15.85 -6.98
N ASP A 96 -1.75 17.14 -6.64
CA ASP A 96 -1.91 17.55 -5.24
C ASP A 96 -3.32 17.29 -4.68
N THR A 97 -4.25 16.82 -5.51
CA THR A 97 -5.60 16.43 -5.10
C THR A 97 -5.73 14.92 -5.12
N ILE A 98 -6.00 14.34 -3.97
CA ILE A 98 -6.21 12.91 -3.76
C ILE A 98 -7.72 12.63 -3.75
N HIS A 99 -8.19 11.81 -4.68
CA HIS A 99 -9.62 11.48 -4.85
C HIS A 99 -10.01 10.26 -4.01
N MET A 100 -9.98 10.42 -2.67
CA MET A 100 -10.33 9.36 -1.73
C MET A 100 -11.25 9.87 -0.62
N THR A 101 -12.20 9.02 -0.25
CA THR A 101 -13.00 9.22 0.96
C THR A 101 -12.18 8.90 2.22
N HIS A 102 -12.56 9.47 3.37
CA HIS A 102 -11.91 9.16 4.65
C HIS A 102 -11.98 7.66 5.01
N GLU A 103 -13.00 6.96 4.54
CA GLU A 103 -13.14 5.51 4.69
C GLU A 103 -12.07 4.75 3.89
N GLN A 104 -11.85 5.14 2.64
CA GLN A 104 -10.81 4.56 1.79
C GLN A 104 -9.42 4.82 2.39
N ILE A 105 -9.13 6.06 2.78
CA ILE A 105 -7.87 6.42 3.43
C ILE A 105 -7.67 5.57 4.69
N ALA A 106 -8.71 5.38 5.52
CA ALA A 106 -8.65 4.59 6.74
C ALA A 106 -8.23 3.13 6.47
N ARG A 107 -8.75 2.52 5.39
CA ARG A 107 -8.36 1.17 4.98
C ARG A 107 -6.89 1.09 4.58
N PHE A 108 -6.37 2.09 3.86
CA PHE A 108 -4.97 2.12 3.44
C PHE A 108 -4.00 2.33 4.60
N VAL A 109 -4.30 3.26 5.51
CA VAL A 109 -3.42 3.55 6.65
C VAL A 109 -3.63 2.61 7.84
N GLY A 110 -4.54 1.63 7.73
CA GLY A 110 -4.82 0.66 8.79
C GLY A 110 -5.37 1.31 10.07
N SER A 111 -6.40 2.16 9.93
CA SER A 111 -6.98 2.89 11.06
C SER A 111 -8.51 3.00 10.95
N ALA A 112 -9.16 3.50 12.01
CA ALA A 112 -10.59 3.78 11.97
C ALA A 112 -10.87 5.10 11.23
N ARG A 113 -11.99 5.17 10.50
CA ARG A 113 -12.44 6.36 9.78
C ARG A 113 -12.49 7.61 10.64
N GLU A 114 -12.95 7.47 11.90
CA GLU A 114 -13.07 8.56 12.85
C GLU A 114 -11.71 9.16 13.20
N VAL A 115 -10.67 8.32 13.33
CA VAL A 115 -9.29 8.73 13.60
C VAL A 115 -8.74 9.51 12.41
N VAL A 116 -8.91 8.98 11.19
CA VAL A 116 -8.52 9.68 9.95
C VAL A 116 -9.24 11.01 9.83
N THR A 117 -10.56 11.03 10.04
CA THR A 117 -11.36 12.27 9.96
C THR A 117 -10.87 13.33 10.93
N ARG A 118 -10.54 12.96 12.16
CA ARG A 118 -10.02 13.88 13.17
C ARG A 118 -8.64 14.41 12.78
N MET A 119 -7.75 13.54 12.30
CA MET A 119 -6.41 13.94 11.90
C MET A 119 -6.41 14.82 10.65
N LEU A 120 -7.24 14.51 9.66
CA LEU A 120 -7.38 15.35 8.46
C LEU A 120 -7.94 16.74 8.79
N LYS A 121 -8.88 16.85 9.75
CA LYS A 121 -9.36 18.14 10.26
C LYS A 121 -8.23 18.91 10.93
N TYR A 122 -7.40 18.24 11.72
CA TYR A 122 -6.21 18.85 12.32
C TYR A 122 -5.25 19.35 11.22
N PHE A 123 -4.91 18.53 10.22
CA PHE A 123 -4.07 18.96 9.10
C PHE A 123 -4.67 20.15 8.33
N SER A 124 -6.00 20.20 8.22
CA SER A 124 -6.67 21.34 7.59
C SER A 124 -6.58 22.60 8.43
N SER A 125 -6.69 22.51 9.77
CA SER A 125 -6.53 23.65 10.66
C SER A 125 -5.11 24.21 10.69
N GLU A 126 -4.11 23.33 10.48
CA GLU A 126 -2.70 23.72 10.34
C GLU A 126 -2.33 24.25 8.93
N GLY A 127 -3.28 24.22 7.99
CA GLY A 127 -3.08 24.68 6.62
C GLY A 127 -2.23 23.74 5.76
N TYR A 128 -2.14 22.44 6.14
CA TYR A 128 -1.42 21.46 5.32
C TYR A 128 -2.27 20.92 4.17
N VAL A 129 -3.59 20.81 4.40
CA VAL A 129 -4.54 20.28 3.42
C VAL A 129 -5.84 21.08 3.42
N GLU A 130 -6.56 21.06 2.30
CA GLU A 130 -7.96 21.46 2.18
C GLU A 130 -8.83 20.23 1.97
N LEU A 131 -9.96 20.18 2.71
CA LEU A 131 -10.89 19.06 2.65
C LEU A 131 -12.14 19.46 1.87
N SER A 132 -12.50 18.62 0.89
CA SER A 132 -13.77 18.71 0.17
C SER A 132 -14.43 17.35 0.11
N ARG A 133 -15.65 17.28 -0.39
CA ARG A 133 -16.39 16.01 -0.43
C ARG A 133 -15.69 14.97 -1.29
N GLY A 134 -15.09 13.95 -0.65
CA GLY A 134 -14.38 12.86 -1.31
C GLY A 134 -12.99 13.21 -1.83
N ASN A 135 -12.46 14.39 -1.48
CA ASN A 135 -11.13 14.82 -1.90
C ASN A 135 -10.35 15.43 -0.74
N VAL A 136 -9.03 15.23 -0.79
CA VAL A 136 -8.05 15.89 0.06
C VAL A 136 -7.05 16.59 -0.84
N HIS A 137 -6.98 17.92 -0.76
CA HIS A 137 -6.03 18.71 -1.54
C HIS A 137 -4.86 19.16 -0.67
N ILE A 138 -3.63 18.86 -1.08
CA ILE A 138 -2.41 19.25 -0.38
C ILE A 138 -2.10 20.71 -0.69
N THR A 139 -2.17 21.57 0.33
CA THR A 139 -1.87 23.00 0.21
C THR A 139 -0.45 23.34 0.62
N ASN A 140 0.13 22.57 1.56
CA ASN A 140 1.48 22.77 2.06
C ASN A 140 2.25 21.45 2.13
N ARG A 141 2.83 21.07 1.00
CA ARG A 141 3.65 19.85 0.88
C ARG A 141 4.86 19.87 1.82
N ALA A 142 5.54 21.02 1.97
CA ALA A 142 6.69 21.14 2.86
C ALA A 142 6.32 20.93 4.33
N GLY A 143 5.16 21.43 4.76
CA GLY A 143 4.62 21.21 6.09
C GLY A 143 4.33 19.73 6.36
N LEU A 144 3.67 19.04 5.42
CA LEU A 144 3.44 17.58 5.54
C LEU A 144 4.76 16.79 5.56
N THR A 145 5.74 17.17 4.74
CA THR A 145 7.06 16.50 4.73
C THR A 145 7.78 16.68 6.07
N SER A 146 7.66 17.83 6.71
CA SER A 146 8.28 18.05 8.03
C SER A 146 7.71 17.15 9.13
N LEU A 147 6.47 16.71 8.99
CA LEU A 147 5.87 15.74 9.93
C LEU A 147 6.45 14.33 9.78
N THR A 148 7.02 14.01 8.64
CA THR A 148 7.54 12.64 8.36
C THR A 148 8.98 12.44 8.86
N LEU A 149 9.67 13.53 9.20
CA LEU A 149 11.00 13.51 9.79
C LEU A 149 10.93 13.25 11.30
#